data_778cc1d29a9d20519556761d2e7d2b13
#
_entry.id   778cc1d29a9d20519556761d2e7d2b13
#
_cell.length_a   1.000
_cell.length_b   1.000
_cell.length_c   1.000
_cell.angle_alpha   90.00
_cell.angle_beta   90.00
_cell.angle_gamma   90.00
#
_symmetry.space_group_name_H-M   'P 1'
#
loop_
_entity.id
_entity.type
_entity.pdbx_description
1 polymer ?
#
loop_
_entity_poly.entity_id
_entity_poly.type
_entity_poly.pdbx_seq_one_letter_code
_entity_poly.pdbx_strand_id
1 'polypeptide(L)'
;MSNASAVRTPSRFALPNNGPSFRSILRNWFAAADASAETESVCGRERELAQERPEGTGAQAASSALPDVEFDHVCRTYGANEVLRRVTFTLPGGEVRCLMAPSGSGKTTLFRVLLGLESADSGEIRGVKPGQISMMFQEDRLCETLTPVENVALVLPPSARRADVRKLLAEILPADCLNQPAMELSGGMRRRVSLVRAVAFPSKMIVLDEPFTGLDQATKEKVIAFLLKHREGRTLLVATHGEDDAALLGAERINLADVQDGGVAGADAGAQWLEGLTSE
;
A
#
# COMPACT_ATOMS: atom_id res chain seq x y z
N MET A 1 -14.18 -47.27 42.40
CA MET A 1 -12.94 -46.48 42.63
C MET A 1 -12.52 -46.00 41.24
N SER A 2 -12.91 -44.80 40.88
CA SER A 2 -12.61 -44.19 39.56
C SER A 2 -12.04 -42.82 39.84
N ASN A 3 -10.74 -42.64 39.55
CA ASN A 3 -10.02 -41.40 39.68
C ASN A 3 -10.15 -40.60 38.37
N ALA A 4 -10.99 -39.56 38.39
CA ALA A 4 -11.02 -38.57 37.35
C ALA A 4 -9.98 -37.49 37.64
N SER A 5 -8.90 -37.49 36.86
CA SER A 5 -7.84 -36.47 36.88
C SER A 5 -8.37 -35.21 36.18
N ALA A 6 -8.60 -34.16 36.96
CA ALA A 6 -8.98 -32.85 36.44
C ALA A 6 -7.77 -32.14 35.80
N VAL A 7 -7.82 -31.94 34.49
CA VAL A 7 -6.86 -31.10 33.76
C VAL A 7 -7.13 -29.63 34.12
N ARG A 8 -6.21 -29.02 34.85
CA ARG A 8 -6.23 -27.58 35.17
C ARG A 8 -5.87 -26.78 33.90
N THR A 9 -6.82 -26.03 33.39
CA THR A 9 -6.57 -24.98 32.41
C THR A 9 -5.77 -23.85 33.05
N PRO A 10 -4.69 -23.36 32.42
CA PRO A 10 -3.93 -22.23 32.96
C PRO A 10 -4.75 -20.95 32.86
N SER A 11 -4.79 -20.20 33.94
CA SER A 11 -5.43 -18.91 34.12
C SER A 11 -4.95 -17.88 33.09
N ARG A 12 -5.90 -17.14 32.52
CA ARG A 12 -5.70 -15.98 31.67
C ARG A 12 -4.78 -14.97 32.33
N PHE A 13 -3.58 -14.78 31.80
CA PHE A 13 -2.78 -13.59 32.05
C PHE A 13 -3.46 -12.41 31.34
N ALA A 14 -4.12 -11.58 32.11
CA ALA A 14 -4.56 -10.26 31.68
C ALA A 14 -3.33 -9.35 31.60
N LEU A 15 -2.83 -9.09 30.40
CA LEU A 15 -1.78 -8.09 30.18
C LEU A 15 -2.37 -6.69 30.34
N PRO A 16 -1.66 -5.74 30.95
CA PRO A 16 -2.15 -4.36 31.14
C PRO A 16 -2.39 -3.65 29.82
N ASN A 17 -3.47 -2.90 29.76
CA ASN A 17 -4.04 -2.26 28.56
C ASN A 17 -3.29 -0.98 28.09
N ASN A 18 -2.03 -0.78 28.49
CA ASN A 18 -1.25 0.46 28.31
C ASN A 18 -0.10 0.34 27.30
N GLY A 19 -0.31 -0.31 26.17
CA GLY A 19 0.66 -0.27 25.07
C GLY A 19 0.33 0.83 24.04
N PRO A 20 1.32 1.27 23.24
CA PRO A 20 1.13 2.29 22.23
C PRO A 20 0.02 1.87 21.24
N SER A 21 -0.78 2.85 20.77
CA SER A 21 -1.81 2.58 19.76
C SER A 21 -1.16 2.15 18.44
N PHE A 22 -1.92 1.45 17.58
CA PHE A 22 -1.44 1.06 16.25
C PHE A 22 -0.87 2.27 15.47
N ARG A 23 -1.54 3.43 15.55
CA ARG A 23 -1.06 4.71 14.99
C ARG A 23 0.30 5.16 15.56
N SER A 24 0.56 4.95 16.85
CA SER A 24 1.84 5.31 17.45
C SER A 24 2.95 4.35 17.07
N ILE A 25 2.63 3.08 16.87
CA ILE A 25 3.59 2.07 16.37
C ILE A 25 4.02 2.42 14.95
N LEU A 26 3.08 2.74 14.06
CA LEU A 26 3.38 3.16 12.69
C LEU A 26 4.24 4.42 12.67
N ARG A 27 3.87 5.47 13.41
CA ARG A 27 4.65 6.72 13.48
C ARG A 27 6.08 6.50 13.97
N ASN A 28 6.26 5.73 15.03
CA ASN A 28 7.58 5.46 15.58
C ASN A 28 8.44 4.63 14.63
N TRP A 29 7.82 3.75 13.85
CA TRP A 29 8.52 2.93 12.87
C TRP A 29 9.00 3.75 11.67
N PHE A 30 8.15 4.69 11.17
CA PHE A 30 8.55 5.62 10.12
C PHE A 30 9.72 6.51 10.56
N ALA A 31 9.65 7.06 11.78
CA ALA A 31 10.74 7.87 12.33
C ALA A 31 12.05 7.07 12.47
N ALA A 32 11.98 5.79 12.85
CA ALA A 32 13.15 4.92 12.95
C ALA A 32 13.71 4.51 11.57
N ALA A 33 12.84 4.31 10.57
CA ALA A 33 13.26 3.95 9.21
C ALA A 33 13.94 5.12 8.49
N ASP A 34 13.48 6.36 8.69
CA ASP A 34 14.13 7.54 8.14
C ASP A 34 15.49 7.80 8.82
N ALA A 35 15.63 7.57 10.13
CA ALA A 35 16.90 7.70 10.85
C ALA A 35 17.94 6.65 10.42
N SER A 36 17.51 5.44 10.04
CA SER A 36 18.43 4.38 9.54
C SER A 36 18.92 4.67 8.12
N ALA A 37 18.14 5.38 7.30
CA ALA A 37 18.52 5.72 5.94
C ALA A 37 19.61 6.81 5.88
N GLU A 38 19.69 7.66 6.92
CA GLU A 38 20.74 8.69 7.02
C GLU A 38 22.08 8.12 7.49
N THR A 39 22.09 6.98 8.19
CA THR A 39 23.34 6.36 8.70
C THR A 39 24.06 5.51 7.67
N GLU A 40 23.45 5.01 6.62
CA GLU A 40 24.12 4.27 5.54
C GLU A 40 24.86 5.17 4.53
N SER A 41 24.62 6.48 4.54
CA SER A 41 25.28 7.45 3.65
C SER A 41 26.61 8.00 4.17
N VAL A 42 27.03 7.65 5.39
CA VAL A 42 28.18 8.28 6.08
C VAL A 42 29.39 7.36 6.25
N CYS A 43 29.52 6.30 5.47
CA CYS A 43 30.76 5.52 5.46
C CYS A 43 31.62 5.82 4.23
N GLY A 44 32.26 6.99 4.20
CA GLY A 44 33.25 7.30 3.20
C GLY A 44 33.52 8.77 2.96
N ARG A 45 34.02 9.51 3.94
CA ARG A 45 34.99 10.61 3.83
C ARG A 45 35.07 11.40 5.12
N GLU A 46 35.89 10.94 6.04
CA GLU A 46 36.50 11.85 6.98
C GLU A 46 37.78 12.41 6.36
N ARG A 47 37.81 13.71 6.12
CA ARG A 47 38.86 14.65 6.53
C ARG A 47 38.64 16.03 5.91
N GLU A 48 38.78 16.98 6.82
CA GLU A 48 39.14 18.42 6.64
C GLU A 48 37.98 19.44 6.49
N LEU A 49 37.96 20.18 7.52
CA LEU A 49 37.98 21.63 7.76
C LEU A 49 36.76 22.19 8.49
N ALA A 50 37.10 22.61 9.71
CA ALA A 50 36.29 23.47 10.56
C ALA A 50 36.15 24.88 9.97
N GLN A 51 35.08 25.56 10.47
CA GLN A 51 34.79 27.01 10.44
C GLN A 51 33.82 27.46 9.35
N GLU A 52 32.61 27.74 9.74
CA GLU A 52 32.00 29.04 9.96
C GLU A 52 30.47 28.90 10.13
N ARG A 53 29.94 29.36 11.26
CA ARG A 53 28.51 29.64 11.43
C ARG A 53 28.18 30.96 10.75
N PRO A 54 27.02 31.08 10.11
CA PRO A 54 26.19 32.25 10.36
C PRO A 54 24.86 31.87 11.02
N GLU A 55 24.53 32.61 12.05
CA GLU A 55 23.22 32.73 12.65
C GLU A 55 22.24 33.36 11.65
N GLY A 56 21.03 32.91 11.69
CA GLY A 56 19.93 33.75 11.26
C GLY A 56 18.80 33.07 10.50
N THR A 57 17.67 33.01 11.18
CA THR A 57 16.30 33.18 10.68
C THR A 57 15.56 31.99 10.09
N GLY A 58 14.49 31.62 10.79
CA GLY A 58 13.27 31.13 10.16
C GLY A 58 13.13 29.63 10.09
N ALA A 59 12.89 28.99 11.23
CA ALA A 59 12.26 27.66 11.24
C ALA A 59 10.85 27.80 10.65
N GLN A 60 10.71 27.76 9.33
CA GLN A 60 9.48 27.34 8.70
C GLN A 60 9.31 25.87 9.02
N ALA A 61 8.22 25.54 9.75
CA ALA A 61 7.77 24.18 9.93
C ALA A 61 7.64 23.54 8.55
N ALA A 62 8.62 22.72 8.18
CA ALA A 62 8.53 21.91 6.98
C ALA A 62 7.31 21.00 7.18
N SER A 63 6.24 21.28 6.45
CA SER A 63 5.13 20.37 6.24
C SER A 63 5.76 19.04 5.82
N SER A 64 5.59 17.98 6.62
CA SER A 64 6.08 16.64 6.33
C SER A 64 5.21 15.98 5.24
N ALA A 65 5.05 16.66 4.11
CA ALA A 65 4.38 16.10 2.95
C ALA A 65 5.22 14.93 2.42
N LEU A 66 4.56 13.82 2.11
CA LEU A 66 5.23 12.72 1.43
C LEU A 66 5.73 13.18 0.07
N PRO A 67 6.91 12.72 -0.38
CA PRO A 67 7.40 13.05 -1.71
C PRO A 67 6.49 12.47 -2.79
N ASP A 68 6.41 13.15 -3.91
CA ASP A 68 5.78 12.64 -5.11
C ASP A 68 6.54 11.40 -5.62
N VAL A 69 5.80 10.46 -6.20
CA VAL A 69 6.38 9.28 -6.84
C VAL A 69 6.36 9.50 -8.35
N GLU A 70 7.54 9.66 -8.94
CA GLU A 70 7.72 9.95 -10.34
C GLU A 70 8.16 8.71 -11.11
N PHE A 71 7.45 8.39 -12.18
CA PHE A 71 7.84 7.40 -13.19
C PHE A 71 8.40 8.17 -14.39
N ASP A 72 9.69 8.01 -14.66
CA ASP A 72 10.41 8.75 -15.69
C ASP A 72 10.89 7.81 -16.80
N HIS A 73 10.13 7.75 -17.92
CA HIS A 73 10.43 6.98 -19.12
C HIS A 73 10.72 5.49 -18.84
N VAL A 74 9.98 4.87 -17.93
CA VAL A 74 10.18 3.48 -17.52
C VAL A 74 9.86 2.53 -18.66
N CYS A 75 10.84 1.72 -19.08
CA CYS A 75 10.71 0.70 -20.11
C CYS A 75 10.97 -0.71 -19.54
N ARG A 76 10.25 -1.69 -20.08
CA ARG A 76 10.49 -3.11 -19.79
C ARG A 76 10.08 -4.00 -20.95
N THR A 77 10.99 -4.87 -21.39
CA THR A 77 10.84 -5.77 -22.54
C THR A 77 11.08 -7.21 -22.11
N TYR A 78 10.32 -8.14 -22.63
CA TYR A 78 10.54 -9.58 -22.49
C TYR A 78 10.72 -10.21 -23.87
N GLY A 79 11.96 -10.56 -24.22
CA GLY A 79 12.30 -11.03 -25.56
C GLY A 79 12.01 -9.94 -26.60
N ALA A 80 11.11 -10.21 -27.54
CA ALA A 80 10.66 -9.23 -28.55
C ALA A 80 9.42 -8.42 -28.12
N ASN A 81 8.87 -8.67 -26.94
CA ASN A 81 7.65 -8.00 -26.47
C ASN A 81 7.98 -6.86 -25.52
N GLU A 82 7.80 -5.63 -25.98
CA GLU A 82 7.93 -4.42 -25.17
C GLU A 82 6.63 -4.19 -24.39
N VAL A 83 6.68 -4.45 -23.06
CA VAL A 83 5.51 -4.42 -22.19
C VAL A 83 5.29 -3.04 -21.56
N LEU A 84 6.38 -2.36 -21.16
CA LEU A 84 6.34 -0.98 -20.69
C LEU A 84 7.13 -0.12 -21.67
N ARG A 85 6.48 0.89 -22.23
CA ARG A 85 7.02 1.76 -23.28
C ARG A 85 7.09 3.19 -22.77
N ARG A 86 8.25 3.58 -22.25
CA ARG A 86 8.52 4.95 -21.76
C ARG A 86 7.42 5.48 -20.84
N VAL A 87 6.95 4.65 -19.90
CA VAL A 87 5.89 5.04 -18.96
C VAL A 87 6.30 6.24 -18.16
N THR A 88 5.52 7.34 -18.25
CA THR A 88 5.84 8.62 -17.62
C THR A 88 4.59 9.21 -16.97
N PHE A 89 4.59 9.34 -15.64
CA PHE A 89 3.55 10.02 -14.86
C PHE A 89 4.03 10.27 -13.44
N THR A 90 3.32 11.13 -12.72
CA THR A 90 3.59 11.47 -11.31
C THR A 90 2.40 11.14 -10.44
N LEU A 91 2.68 10.53 -9.28
CA LEU A 91 1.73 10.33 -8.19
C LEU A 91 2.04 11.33 -7.08
N PRO A 92 1.22 12.36 -6.87
CA PRO A 92 1.45 13.31 -5.80
C PRO A 92 1.45 12.65 -4.43
N GLY A 93 2.36 13.08 -3.59
CA GLY A 93 2.55 12.52 -2.25
C GLY A 93 1.28 12.63 -1.39
N GLY A 94 0.85 11.51 -0.82
CA GLY A 94 -0.33 11.45 0.03
C GLY A 94 -1.68 11.45 -0.70
N GLU A 95 -1.71 11.44 -2.01
CA GLU A 95 -2.95 11.38 -2.79
C GLU A 95 -3.41 9.95 -3.11
N VAL A 96 -4.64 9.87 -3.64
CA VAL A 96 -5.25 8.62 -4.11
C VAL A 96 -5.36 8.68 -5.62
N ARG A 97 -4.84 7.66 -6.31
CA ARG A 97 -4.92 7.52 -7.77
C ARG A 97 -5.43 6.14 -8.15
N CYS A 98 -6.24 6.10 -9.21
CA CYS A 98 -6.69 4.85 -9.82
C CYS A 98 -5.96 4.62 -11.15
N LEU A 99 -5.21 3.50 -11.24
CA LEU A 99 -4.58 3.06 -12.47
C LEU A 99 -5.55 2.18 -13.25
N MET A 100 -6.05 2.72 -14.37
CA MET A 100 -6.93 2.02 -15.28
C MET A 100 -6.12 1.39 -16.40
N ALA A 101 -6.30 0.09 -16.60
CA ALA A 101 -5.61 -0.58 -17.69
C ALA A 101 -6.25 -1.93 -18.00
N PRO A 102 -6.40 -2.32 -19.27
CA PRO A 102 -6.90 -3.65 -19.65
C PRO A 102 -6.02 -4.78 -19.12
N SER A 103 -6.56 -6.00 -19.11
CA SER A 103 -5.75 -7.20 -18.84
C SER A 103 -4.63 -7.32 -19.88
N GLY A 104 -3.43 -7.66 -19.40
CA GLY A 104 -2.26 -7.81 -20.27
C GLY A 104 -1.56 -6.51 -20.68
N SER A 105 -2.02 -5.34 -20.25
CA SER A 105 -1.44 -4.04 -20.58
C SER A 105 -0.12 -3.69 -19.87
N GLY A 106 0.41 -4.59 -19.02
CA GLY A 106 1.66 -4.35 -18.31
C GLY A 106 1.53 -3.89 -16.86
N LYS A 107 0.31 -3.79 -16.27
CA LYS A 107 0.11 -3.41 -14.85
C LYS A 107 1.00 -4.19 -13.89
N THR A 108 0.95 -5.52 -13.99
CA THR A 108 1.75 -6.41 -13.11
C THR A 108 3.25 -6.17 -13.27
N THR A 109 3.70 -5.93 -14.50
CA THR A 109 5.11 -5.60 -14.78
C THR A 109 5.49 -4.25 -14.17
N LEU A 110 4.63 -3.24 -14.32
CA LEU A 110 4.84 -1.92 -13.71
C LEU A 110 4.97 -2.04 -12.17
N PHE A 111 4.09 -2.81 -11.54
CA PHE A 111 4.16 -3.03 -10.09
C PHE A 111 5.40 -3.82 -9.67
N ARG A 112 5.85 -4.80 -10.45
CA ARG A 112 7.10 -5.53 -10.17
C ARG A 112 8.32 -4.62 -10.25
N VAL A 113 8.36 -3.71 -11.23
CA VAL A 113 9.43 -2.71 -11.34
C VAL A 113 9.35 -1.73 -10.16
N LEU A 114 8.18 -1.20 -9.84
CA LEU A 114 7.97 -0.29 -8.69
C LEU A 114 8.40 -0.91 -7.36
N LEU A 115 8.14 -2.20 -7.16
CA LEU A 115 8.53 -2.95 -5.96
C LEU A 115 10.00 -3.38 -5.96
N GLY A 116 10.76 -3.13 -7.04
CA GLY A 116 12.13 -3.59 -7.18
C GLY A 116 12.27 -5.11 -7.31
N LEU A 117 11.17 -5.82 -7.64
CA LEU A 117 11.19 -7.27 -7.93
C LEU A 117 11.74 -7.56 -9.32
N GLU A 118 11.69 -6.57 -10.20
CA GLU A 118 12.28 -6.60 -11.54
C GLU A 118 12.94 -5.24 -11.82
N SER A 119 14.02 -5.22 -12.57
CA SER A 119 14.66 -3.98 -13.00
C SER A 119 13.98 -3.44 -14.25
N ALA A 120 13.84 -2.13 -14.37
CA ALA A 120 13.55 -1.50 -15.64
C ALA A 120 14.74 -1.68 -16.60
N ASP A 121 14.46 -1.78 -17.91
CA ASP A 121 15.51 -1.79 -18.92
C ASP A 121 16.07 -0.39 -19.17
N SER A 122 15.24 0.64 -19.00
CA SER A 122 15.60 2.06 -18.98
C SER A 122 14.57 2.88 -18.23
N GLY A 123 14.90 4.14 -17.92
CA GLY A 123 14.10 5.00 -17.07
C GLY A 123 14.28 4.70 -15.60
N GLU A 124 13.59 5.45 -14.75
CA GLU A 124 13.71 5.29 -13.30
C GLU A 124 12.40 5.65 -12.58
N ILE A 125 12.27 5.19 -11.32
CA ILE A 125 11.19 5.57 -10.41
C ILE A 125 11.82 6.28 -9.23
N ARG A 126 11.35 7.50 -8.94
CA ARG A 126 11.86 8.36 -7.86
C ARG A 126 10.79 8.58 -6.79
N GLY A 127 11.20 9.12 -5.64
CA GLY A 127 10.32 9.53 -4.53
C GLY A 127 9.95 8.41 -3.56
N VAL A 128 10.12 7.14 -3.93
CA VAL A 128 9.85 5.98 -3.06
C VAL A 128 10.88 4.87 -3.28
N LYS A 129 11.22 4.15 -2.21
CA LYS A 129 12.10 2.96 -2.29
C LYS A 129 11.25 1.69 -2.16
N PRO A 130 11.67 0.55 -2.76
CA PRO A 130 10.91 -0.71 -2.69
C PRO A 130 10.44 -1.11 -1.29
N GLY A 131 11.30 -1.03 -0.28
CA GLY A 131 10.94 -1.35 1.12
C GLY A 131 9.96 -0.38 1.79
N GLN A 132 9.61 0.73 1.15
CA GLN A 132 8.65 1.73 1.62
C GLN A 132 7.26 1.57 0.98
N ILE A 133 7.04 0.49 0.24
CA ILE A 133 5.80 0.22 -0.48
C ILE A 133 5.14 -1.02 0.10
N SER A 134 3.86 -0.95 0.40
CA SER A 134 3.03 -2.14 0.66
C SER A 134 2.25 -2.52 -0.60
N MET A 135 2.08 -3.82 -0.82
CA MET A 135 1.39 -4.32 -2.00
C MET A 135 0.36 -5.37 -1.64
N MET A 136 -0.84 -5.22 -2.20
CA MET A 136 -1.82 -6.28 -2.33
C MET A 136 -1.83 -6.75 -3.79
N PHE A 137 -1.43 -7.99 -4.01
CA PHE A 137 -1.45 -8.59 -5.36
C PHE A 137 -2.85 -9.07 -5.74
N GLN A 138 -3.05 -9.32 -7.01
CA GLN A 138 -4.28 -9.90 -7.53
C GLN A 138 -4.58 -11.26 -6.87
N GLU A 139 -3.57 -12.05 -6.56
CA GLU A 139 -3.66 -13.25 -5.73
C GLU A 139 -3.55 -12.89 -4.24
N ASP A 140 -4.32 -13.52 -3.37
CA ASP A 140 -4.36 -13.18 -1.95
C ASP A 140 -3.05 -13.47 -1.21
N ARG A 141 -2.27 -14.46 -1.67
CA ARG A 141 -0.96 -14.86 -1.13
C ARG A 141 -0.94 -14.96 0.39
N LEU A 142 -1.97 -15.59 0.95
CA LEU A 142 -2.07 -15.87 2.38
C LEU A 142 -1.38 -17.20 2.72
N CYS A 143 -0.86 -17.28 3.94
CA CYS A 143 -0.48 -18.56 4.53
C CYS A 143 -1.75 -19.29 4.93
N GLU A 144 -2.09 -20.36 4.22
CA GLU A 144 -3.39 -21.03 4.28
C GLU A 144 -3.71 -21.63 5.65
N THR A 145 -2.68 -22.08 6.37
CA THR A 145 -2.82 -22.68 7.71
C THR A 145 -2.89 -21.68 8.85
N LEU A 146 -2.59 -20.40 8.57
CA LEU A 146 -2.63 -19.33 9.57
C LEU A 146 -3.99 -18.62 9.57
N THR A 147 -4.38 -18.14 10.76
CA THR A 147 -5.56 -17.29 10.93
C THR A 147 -5.39 -15.92 10.28
N PRO A 148 -6.47 -15.15 10.02
CA PRO A 148 -6.39 -13.76 9.57
C PRO A 148 -5.45 -12.89 10.41
N VAL A 149 -5.56 -13.02 11.74
CA VAL A 149 -4.73 -12.25 12.68
C VAL A 149 -3.24 -12.58 12.50
N GLU A 150 -2.91 -13.86 12.35
CA GLU A 150 -1.53 -14.30 12.14
C GLU A 150 -1.00 -13.87 10.77
N ASN A 151 -1.79 -14.00 9.70
CA ASN A 151 -1.42 -13.55 8.36
C ASN A 151 -1.08 -12.04 8.31
N VAL A 152 -1.83 -11.20 9.02
CA VAL A 152 -1.52 -9.78 9.11
C VAL A 152 -0.31 -9.54 10.02
N ALA A 153 -0.18 -10.28 11.12
CA ALA A 153 0.95 -10.13 12.05
C ALA A 153 2.31 -10.47 11.42
N LEU A 154 2.35 -11.31 10.37
CA LEU A 154 3.60 -11.67 9.67
C LEU A 154 4.37 -10.47 9.10
N VAL A 155 3.66 -9.41 8.73
CA VAL A 155 4.26 -8.23 8.09
C VAL A 155 4.45 -7.07 9.06
N LEU A 156 4.13 -7.26 10.34
CA LEU A 156 4.22 -6.23 11.36
C LEU A 156 5.45 -6.39 12.24
N PRO A 157 5.96 -5.30 12.83
CA PRO A 157 7.05 -5.39 13.78
C PRO A 157 6.64 -6.22 15.00
N PRO A 158 7.60 -6.87 15.69
CA PRO A 158 7.33 -7.71 16.88
C PRO A 158 6.61 -6.98 18.01
N SER A 159 6.71 -5.66 18.06
CA SER A 159 6.00 -4.80 19.03
C SER A 159 4.49 -4.65 18.73
N ALA A 160 4.01 -5.04 17.55
CA ALA A 160 2.60 -4.94 17.19
C ALA A 160 1.75 -5.92 18.01
N ARG A 161 0.68 -5.42 18.63
CA ARG A 161 -0.18 -6.25 19.46
C ARG A 161 -1.23 -6.95 18.59
N ARG A 162 -1.34 -8.27 18.73
CA ARG A 162 -2.36 -9.08 18.03
C ARG A 162 -3.80 -8.61 18.30
N ALA A 163 -4.05 -8.00 19.48
CA ALA A 163 -5.36 -7.43 19.81
C ALA A 163 -5.72 -6.24 18.91
N ASP A 164 -4.74 -5.42 18.51
CA ASP A 164 -4.99 -4.29 17.62
C ASP A 164 -5.19 -4.77 16.18
N VAL A 165 -4.44 -5.78 15.74
CA VAL A 165 -4.67 -6.46 14.46
C VAL A 165 -6.08 -7.03 14.38
N ARG A 166 -6.55 -7.69 15.46
CA ARG A 166 -7.91 -8.24 15.55
C ARG A 166 -8.98 -7.15 15.43
N LYS A 167 -8.79 -6.01 16.08
CA LYS A 167 -9.72 -4.85 15.97
C LYS A 167 -9.78 -4.33 14.54
N LEU A 168 -8.62 -4.21 13.89
CA LEU A 168 -8.53 -3.74 12.51
C LEU A 168 -9.27 -4.68 11.56
N LEU A 169 -9.05 -5.99 11.68
CA LEU A 169 -9.73 -7.00 10.88
C LEU A 169 -11.23 -7.02 11.12
N ALA A 170 -11.69 -6.83 12.37
CA ALA A 170 -13.11 -6.85 12.74
C ALA A 170 -13.91 -5.68 12.12
N GLU A 171 -13.27 -4.64 11.59
CA GLU A 171 -13.96 -3.56 10.88
C GLU A 171 -14.57 -4.02 9.54
N ILE A 172 -13.95 -5.01 8.88
CA ILE A 172 -14.37 -5.47 7.54
C ILE A 172 -14.55 -6.99 7.43
N LEU A 173 -14.36 -7.73 8.52
CA LEU A 173 -14.53 -9.18 8.58
C LEU A 173 -15.44 -9.57 9.74
N PRO A 174 -16.26 -10.62 9.59
CA PRO A 174 -17.01 -11.21 10.70
C PRO A 174 -16.08 -11.70 11.82
N ALA A 175 -16.50 -11.56 13.07
CA ALA A 175 -15.66 -11.87 14.22
C ALA A 175 -15.35 -13.38 14.36
N ASP A 176 -16.25 -14.24 13.92
CA ASP A 176 -16.13 -15.70 13.95
C ASP A 176 -15.02 -16.22 13.04
N CYS A 177 -14.83 -15.61 11.86
CA CYS A 177 -13.80 -16.04 10.92
C CYS A 177 -12.36 -15.68 11.36
N LEU A 178 -12.18 -14.80 12.34
CA LEU A 178 -10.85 -14.36 12.80
C LEU A 178 -10.03 -15.45 13.50
N ASN A 179 -10.66 -16.58 13.86
CA ASN A 179 -10.01 -17.72 14.50
C ASN A 179 -9.88 -18.93 13.55
N GLN A 180 -10.41 -18.83 12.33
CA GLN A 180 -10.37 -19.89 11.33
C GLN A 180 -9.09 -19.76 10.49
N PRO A 181 -8.47 -20.87 10.04
CA PRO A 181 -7.38 -20.82 9.08
C PRO A 181 -7.83 -20.16 7.76
N ALA A 182 -6.91 -19.47 7.08
CA ALA A 182 -7.24 -18.78 5.84
C ALA A 182 -7.81 -19.71 4.75
N MET A 183 -7.44 -20.98 4.74
CA MET A 183 -8.00 -21.98 3.81
C MET A 183 -9.49 -22.23 3.97
N GLU A 184 -10.05 -21.98 5.15
CA GLU A 184 -11.48 -22.15 5.44
C GLU A 184 -12.31 -20.89 5.10
N LEU A 185 -11.67 -19.78 4.76
CA LEU A 185 -12.34 -18.53 4.45
C LEU A 185 -12.85 -18.52 3.00
N SER A 186 -13.97 -17.83 2.78
CA SER A 186 -14.43 -17.53 1.42
C SER A 186 -13.42 -16.64 0.67
N GLY A 187 -13.44 -16.67 -0.68
CA GLY A 187 -12.55 -15.84 -1.49
C GLY A 187 -12.62 -14.34 -1.15
N GLY A 188 -13.83 -13.81 -0.94
CA GLY A 188 -14.01 -12.42 -0.52
C GLY A 188 -13.49 -12.12 0.88
N MET A 189 -13.52 -13.10 1.82
CA MET A 189 -12.89 -12.95 3.14
C MET A 189 -11.35 -12.96 3.03
N ARG A 190 -10.80 -13.90 2.27
CA ARG A 190 -9.34 -13.97 1.99
C ARG A 190 -8.84 -12.67 1.39
N ARG A 191 -9.58 -12.12 0.41
CA ARG A 191 -9.29 -10.83 -0.23
C ARG A 191 -9.19 -9.70 0.78
N ARG A 192 -10.18 -9.60 1.68
CA ARG A 192 -10.20 -8.59 2.76
C ARG A 192 -9.05 -8.77 3.75
N VAL A 193 -8.65 -10.00 4.09
CA VAL A 193 -7.45 -10.26 4.92
C VAL A 193 -6.18 -9.75 4.22
N SER A 194 -6.03 -10.03 2.92
CA SER A 194 -4.89 -9.55 2.13
C SER A 194 -4.84 -8.02 2.06
N LEU A 195 -6.00 -7.36 1.91
CA LEU A 195 -6.11 -5.91 1.95
C LEU A 195 -5.69 -5.34 3.32
N VAL A 196 -6.21 -5.90 4.42
CA VAL A 196 -5.81 -5.46 5.77
C VAL A 196 -4.31 -5.65 5.98
N ARG A 197 -3.73 -6.76 5.51
CA ARG A 197 -2.29 -6.99 5.59
C ARG A 197 -1.48 -5.91 4.86
N ALA A 198 -1.92 -5.51 3.66
CA ALA A 198 -1.27 -4.44 2.91
C ALA A 198 -1.42 -3.07 3.61
N VAL A 199 -2.60 -2.75 4.12
CA VAL A 199 -2.87 -1.48 4.84
C VAL A 199 -2.13 -1.44 6.17
N ALA A 200 -2.03 -2.56 6.88
CA ALA A 200 -1.36 -2.64 8.18
C ALA A 200 0.18 -2.56 8.07
N PHE A 201 0.77 -2.93 6.93
CA PHE A 201 2.21 -2.81 6.73
C PHE A 201 2.65 -1.34 6.79
N PRO A 202 3.67 -1.00 7.59
CA PRO A 202 4.20 0.35 7.68
C PRO A 202 4.92 0.70 6.37
N SER A 203 4.31 1.56 5.56
CA SER A 203 4.79 1.97 4.24
C SER A 203 4.51 3.45 3.99
N LYS A 204 5.22 4.07 3.06
CA LYS A 204 4.93 5.43 2.56
C LYS A 204 3.87 5.40 1.45
N MET A 205 3.80 4.28 0.73
CA MET A 205 2.89 4.07 -0.39
C MET A 205 2.18 2.73 -0.25
N ILE A 206 0.89 2.69 -0.59
CA ILE A 206 0.07 1.48 -0.67
C ILE A 206 -0.30 1.27 -2.13
N VAL A 207 -0.05 0.07 -2.65
CA VAL A 207 -0.45 -0.34 -4.00
C VAL A 207 -1.40 -1.53 -3.88
N LEU A 208 -2.55 -1.44 -4.54
CA LEU A 208 -3.56 -2.49 -4.51
C LEU A 208 -3.91 -2.91 -5.94
N ASP A 209 -3.78 -4.20 -6.24
CA ASP A 209 -4.12 -4.77 -7.55
C ASP A 209 -5.47 -5.48 -7.46
N GLU A 210 -6.49 -4.89 -8.13
CA GLU A 210 -7.86 -5.38 -8.20
C GLU A 210 -8.49 -5.68 -6.81
N PRO A 211 -8.43 -4.74 -5.83
CA PRO A 211 -8.81 -5.03 -4.45
C PRO A 211 -10.31 -5.32 -4.25
N PHE A 212 -11.17 -4.87 -5.18
CA PHE A 212 -12.63 -4.93 -5.03
C PHE A 212 -13.28 -6.05 -5.84
N THR A 213 -12.50 -6.83 -6.58
CA THR A 213 -13.01 -7.94 -7.39
C THR A 213 -13.73 -8.97 -6.54
N GLY A 214 -14.93 -9.34 -6.96
CA GLY A 214 -15.75 -10.36 -6.27
C GLY A 214 -16.44 -9.87 -4.99
N LEU A 215 -16.43 -8.57 -4.70
CA LEU A 215 -17.20 -7.98 -3.60
C LEU A 215 -18.55 -7.48 -4.10
N ASP A 216 -19.60 -7.66 -3.29
CA ASP A 216 -20.87 -6.97 -3.48
C ASP A 216 -20.73 -5.47 -3.16
N GLN A 217 -21.69 -4.67 -3.65
CA GLN A 217 -21.61 -3.21 -3.53
C GLN A 217 -21.48 -2.73 -2.07
N ALA A 218 -22.27 -3.29 -1.16
CA ALA A 218 -22.25 -2.86 0.25
C ALA A 218 -20.93 -3.22 0.94
N THR A 219 -20.35 -4.37 0.59
CA THR A 219 -19.02 -4.78 1.08
C THR A 219 -17.92 -3.91 0.46
N LYS A 220 -18.00 -3.59 -0.84
CA LYS A 220 -17.07 -2.68 -1.52
C LYS A 220 -17.01 -1.33 -0.82
N GLU A 221 -18.15 -0.70 -0.57
CA GLU A 221 -18.22 0.60 0.13
C GLU A 221 -17.60 0.57 1.52
N LYS A 222 -17.83 -0.49 2.28
CA LYS A 222 -17.19 -0.68 3.60
C LYS A 222 -15.67 -0.81 3.49
N VAL A 223 -15.19 -1.57 2.50
CA VAL A 223 -13.75 -1.77 2.25
C VAL A 223 -13.10 -0.46 1.81
N ILE A 224 -13.74 0.33 0.97
CA ILE A 224 -13.26 1.65 0.54
C ILE A 224 -13.20 2.61 1.74
N ALA A 225 -14.26 2.68 2.55
CA ALA A 225 -14.26 3.51 3.76
C ALA A 225 -13.14 3.11 4.74
N PHE A 226 -12.93 1.80 4.93
CA PHE A 226 -11.82 1.26 5.72
C PHE A 226 -10.46 1.70 5.15
N LEU A 227 -10.25 1.55 3.85
CA LEU A 227 -9.02 1.91 3.16
C LEU A 227 -8.69 3.40 3.32
N LEU A 228 -9.65 4.28 3.03
CA LEU A 228 -9.49 5.73 3.15
C LEU A 228 -9.22 6.17 4.60
N LYS A 229 -9.85 5.53 5.59
CA LYS A 229 -9.63 5.78 7.02
C LYS A 229 -8.22 5.38 7.46
N HIS A 230 -7.75 4.21 7.03
CA HIS A 230 -6.52 3.61 7.53
C HIS A 230 -5.28 3.84 6.65
N ARG A 231 -5.40 4.50 5.48
CA ARG A 231 -4.23 4.92 4.71
C ARG A 231 -3.40 6.00 5.41
N GLU A 232 -4.00 6.74 6.35
CA GLU A 232 -3.30 7.73 7.22
C GLU A 232 -2.46 8.76 6.42
N GLY A 233 -2.97 9.25 5.29
CA GLY A 233 -2.27 10.21 4.43
C GLY A 233 -1.22 9.60 3.51
N ARG A 234 -0.99 8.28 3.54
CA ARG A 234 -0.07 7.59 2.62
C ARG A 234 -0.57 7.71 1.17
N THR A 235 0.37 7.76 0.24
CA THR A 235 0.05 7.68 -1.19
C THR A 235 -0.61 6.34 -1.49
N LEU A 236 -1.73 6.37 -2.23
CA LEU A 236 -2.50 5.17 -2.54
C LEU A 236 -2.69 5.05 -4.05
N LEU A 237 -2.19 3.95 -4.62
CA LEU A 237 -2.41 3.56 -6.01
C LEU A 237 -3.26 2.31 -6.08
N VAL A 238 -4.44 2.42 -6.67
CA VAL A 238 -5.38 1.30 -6.86
C VAL A 238 -5.45 0.96 -8.33
N ALA A 239 -5.03 -0.23 -8.73
CA ALA A 239 -5.31 -0.73 -10.07
C ALA A 239 -6.68 -1.42 -10.06
N THR A 240 -7.55 -0.99 -10.94
CA THR A 240 -8.90 -1.54 -11.09
C THR A 240 -9.40 -1.38 -12.52
N HIS A 241 -10.37 -2.19 -12.88
CA HIS A 241 -11.15 -2.06 -14.12
C HIS A 241 -12.60 -1.60 -13.86
N GLY A 242 -12.97 -1.41 -12.59
CA GLY A 242 -14.28 -0.90 -12.20
C GLY A 242 -14.40 0.60 -12.46
N GLU A 243 -15.35 0.99 -13.31
CA GLU A 243 -15.54 2.39 -13.69
C GLU A 243 -15.92 3.29 -12.50
N ASP A 244 -16.69 2.74 -11.55
CA ASP A 244 -17.16 3.48 -10.37
C ASP A 244 -16.11 3.56 -9.24
N ASP A 245 -15.08 2.71 -9.27
CA ASP A 245 -14.13 2.60 -8.16
C ASP A 245 -13.36 3.90 -7.92
N ALA A 246 -12.98 4.59 -8.99
CA ALA A 246 -12.28 5.88 -8.88
C ALA A 246 -13.17 6.95 -8.23
N ALA A 247 -14.45 7.00 -8.59
CA ALA A 247 -15.42 7.95 -8.01
C ALA A 247 -15.64 7.66 -6.51
N LEU A 248 -15.81 6.39 -6.15
CA LEU A 248 -15.97 5.96 -4.74
C LEU A 248 -14.74 6.24 -3.88
N LEU A 249 -13.54 6.16 -4.47
CA LEU A 249 -12.27 6.50 -3.81
C LEU A 249 -11.99 8.00 -3.77
N GLY A 250 -12.74 8.83 -4.52
CA GLY A 250 -12.42 10.23 -4.75
C GLY A 250 -11.07 10.41 -5.44
N ALA A 251 -10.72 9.50 -6.34
CA ALA A 251 -9.41 9.39 -6.98
C ALA A 251 -9.43 9.86 -8.43
N GLU A 252 -8.39 10.54 -8.87
CA GLU A 252 -8.15 10.75 -10.29
C GLU A 252 -7.72 9.46 -10.99
N ARG A 253 -8.11 9.32 -12.24
CA ARG A 253 -7.80 8.18 -13.09
C ARG A 253 -6.51 8.43 -13.86
N ILE A 254 -5.67 7.41 -13.90
CA ILE A 254 -4.50 7.34 -14.79
C ILE A 254 -4.75 6.14 -15.70
N ASN A 255 -4.85 6.38 -16.99
CA ASN A 255 -4.92 5.31 -17.95
C ASN A 255 -3.49 4.91 -18.36
N LEU A 256 -3.11 3.66 -18.14
CA LEU A 256 -1.75 3.19 -18.44
C LEU A 256 -1.40 3.36 -19.93
N ALA A 257 -2.37 3.27 -20.83
CA ALA A 257 -2.13 3.47 -22.26
C ALA A 257 -1.75 4.92 -22.59
N ASP A 258 -2.34 5.90 -21.89
CA ASP A 258 -2.14 7.32 -22.16
C ASP A 258 -0.77 7.82 -21.62
N VAL A 259 -0.19 7.13 -20.66
CA VAL A 259 1.10 7.50 -20.03
C VAL A 259 2.29 6.71 -20.61
N GLN A 260 2.05 5.90 -21.65
CA GLN A 260 3.09 5.24 -22.43
C GLN A 260 3.48 6.06 -23.66
N ASP A 261 4.65 5.75 -24.26
CA ASP A 261 5.17 6.37 -25.48
C ASP A 261 5.39 7.89 -25.38
N GLY A 262 5.49 8.43 -24.16
CA GLY A 262 5.73 9.85 -23.92
C GLY A 262 4.45 10.69 -23.87
N GLY A 263 3.27 10.05 -23.77
CA GLY A 263 2.05 10.73 -23.36
C GLY A 263 2.20 11.24 -21.93
N VAL A 264 1.97 12.52 -21.70
CA VAL A 264 1.95 13.11 -20.35
C VAL A 264 0.50 12.99 -19.86
N ALA A 265 0.28 12.36 -18.72
CA ALA A 265 -1.00 12.46 -18.02
C ALA A 265 -1.21 13.93 -17.61
N GLY A 266 -1.85 14.70 -18.47
CA GLY A 266 -2.21 16.09 -18.21
C GLY A 266 -3.50 16.14 -17.41
N ALA A 267 -3.59 17.12 -16.54
CA ALA A 267 -4.71 17.40 -15.64
C ALA A 267 -6.04 17.79 -16.33
N ASP A 268 -6.22 17.54 -17.63
CA ASP A 268 -7.36 18.06 -18.42
C ASP A 268 -8.05 17.05 -19.36
N ALA A 269 -7.98 15.75 -19.12
CA ALA A 269 -8.72 14.78 -19.93
C ALA A 269 -10.24 14.67 -19.58
N GLY A 270 -10.74 15.50 -18.66
CA GLY A 270 -12.15 15.50 -18.25
C GLY A 270 -13.13 16.27 -19.13
N ALA A 271 -12.66 17.07 -20.07
CA ALA A 271 -13.52 18.02 -20.81
C ALA A 271 -13.95 17.60 -22.24
N GLN A 272 -13.37 16.56 -22.83
CA GLN A 272 -13.62 16.22 -24.23
C GLN A 272 -14.74 15.19 -24.49
N TRP A 273 -15.36 14.61 -23.44
CA TRP A 273 -16.42 13.61 -23.62
C TRP A 273 -17.85 14.19 -23.70
N LEU A 274 -18.04 15.52 -23.53
CA LEU A 274 -19.35 16.15 -23.56
C LEU A 274 -19.73 16.78 -24.90
N GLU A 275 -18.84 16.89 -25.87
CA GLU A 275 -19.17 17.51 -27.18
C GLU A 275 -19.63 16.52 -28.28
N GLY A 276 -19.64 15.22 -28.02
CA GLY A 276 -20.07 14.18 -28.97
C GLY A 276 -21.53 13.78 -28.92
N LEU A 277 -22.35 14.29 -27.99
CA LEU A 277 -23.72 13.84 -27.77
C LEU A 277 -24.81 14.84 -28.23
N THR A 278 -24.46 15.90 -28.98
CA THR A 278 -25.44 16.86 -29.49
C THR A 278 -25.40 17.03 -31.02
N SER A 279 -25.28 15.94 -31.76
CA SER A 279 -25.54 15.96 -33.20
C SER A 279 -25.98 14.58 -33.66
N GLU A 280 -27.30 14.28 -33.47
CA GLU A 280 -28.19 13.61 -34.44
C GLU A 280 -29.61 13.71 -33.91
#